data_cb645e048c040cff5415f9ffdbfdc85e
#
_entry.id   cb645e048c040cff5415f9ffdbfdc85e
#
_cell.length_a   1.000
_cell.length_b   1.000
_cell.length_c   1.000
_cell.angle_alpha   90.00
_cell.angle_beta   90.00
_cell.angle_gamma   90.00
#
_symmetry.space_group_name_H-M   'P 1'
#
loop_
_entity.id
_entity.type
_entity.pdbx_description
1 polymer ?
#
loop_
_entity_poly.entity_id
_entity_poly.type
_entity_poly.pdbx_seq_one_letter_code
_entity_poly.pdbx_strand_id
1 'polypeptide(L)'
;MRRVRLKKIGTFYSGLSGKSKSDFSEGNALLVTYRNIFNNPVLNPAIKDTVVVGKDEKQNEVLWGDILITGSSETPADAGMSSVVLFNPQEKLYLNSFCFGFRLNDMNEALPSYIGHLLRSTSIRAAISKTAFGVTRFNVNRMRFADIEIPLPPLNIQKEIVSILDSFTSLIDKMKQEVEMRKKQME
;
A
#
# COMPACT_ATOMS: atom_id res chain seq x y z
N MET A 1 22.87 -0.33 -12.62
CA MET A 1 21.72 -0.85 -11.83
C MET A 1 20.57 -1.14 -12.79
N ARG A 2 20.01 -2.37 -12.74
CA ARG A 2 18.86 -2.78 -13.59
C ARG A 2 17.65 -1.89 -13.27
N ARG A 3 16.95 -1.44 -14.31
CA ARG A 3 15.64 -0.78 -14.20
C ARG A 3 14.57 -1.68 -14.82
N VAL A 4 13.39 -1.71 -14.22
CA VAL A 4 12.30 -2.58 -14.66
C VAL A 4 10.97 -1.86 -14.48
N ARG A 5 10.01 -2.10 -15.37
CA ARG A 5 8.64 -1.59 -15.21
C ARG A 5 7.88 -2.44 -14.21
N LEU A 6 7.05 -1.81 -13.36
CA LEU A 6 6.25 -2.51 -12.36
C LEU A 6 5.47 -3.68 -12.95
N LYS A 7 4.81 -3.50 -14.10
CA LYS A 7 4.04 -4.57 -14.78
C LYS A 7 4.85 -5.82 -15.16
N LYS A 8 6.18 -5.76 -15.12
CA LYS A 8 7.04 -6.91 -15.43
C LYS A 8 7.35 -7.78 -14.22
N ILE A 9 7.23 -7.22 -13.01
CA ILE A 9 7.57 -7.91 -11.76
C ILE A 9 6.34 -8.23 -10.89
N GLY A 10 5.13 -7.86 -11.34
CA GLY A 10 3.92 -8.14 -10.56
C GLY A 10 2.65 -7.90 -11.37
N THR A 11 1.54 -8.29 -10.76
CA THR A 11 0.19 -8.20 -11.31
C THR A 11 -0.65 -7.24 -10.49
N PHE A 12 -1.41 -6.38 -11.16
CA PHE A 12 -2.35 -5.46 -10.53
C PHE A 12 -3.73 -6.07 -10.42
N TYR A 13 -4.39 -5.86 -9.28
CA TYR A 13 -5.77 -6.30 -9.06
C TYR A 13 -6.61 -5.17 -8.47
N SER A 14 -7.91 -5.22 -8.70
CA SER A 14 -8.86 -4.22 -8.19
C SER A 14 -9.28 -4.58 -6.76
N GLY A 15 -9.62 -3.57 -5.96
CA GLY A 15 -10.39 -3.76 -4.74
C GLY A 15 -11.80 -4.28 -5.04
N LEU A 16 -12.61 -4.37 -4.01
CA LEU A 16 -13.99 -4.87 -4.06
C LEU A 16 -14.80 -4.21 -5.18
N SER A 17 -15.66 -4.99 -5.82
CA SER A 17 -16.62 -4.55 -6.82
C SER A 17 -18.03 -4.99 -6.46
N GLY A 18 -19.05 -4.27 -6.97
CA GLY A 18 -20.45 -4.65 -6.80
C GLY A 18 -20.99 -4.52 -5.38
N LYS A 19 -20.33 -3.78 -4.47
CA LYS A 19 -20.77 -3.57 -3.09
C LYS A 19 -21.61 -2.32 -2.93
N SER A 20 -22.64 -2.43 -2.12
CA SER A 20 -23.51 -1.35 -1.68
C SER A 20 -23.16 -0.90 -0.26
N LYS A 21 -23.76 0.20 0.20
CA LYS A 21 -23.52 0.73 1.55
C LYS A 21 -23.88 -0.29 2.67
N SER A 22 -24.92 -1.10 2.46
CA SER A 22 -25.35 -2.13 3.41
C SER A 22 -24.33 -3.24 3.62
N ASP A 23 -23.47 -3.52 2.62
CA ASP A 23 -22.47 -4.56 2.72
C ASP A 23 -21.33 -4.22 3.71
N PHE A 24 -21.26 -2.98 4.19
CA PHE A 24 -20.19 -2.50 5.08
C PHE A 24 -20.63 -2.31 6.53
N SER A 25 -21.86 -2.70 6.92
CA SER A 25 -22.38 -2.51 8.28
C SER A 25 -21.94 -3.62 9.23
N GLU A 26 -22.16 -4.87 8.85
CA GLU A 26 -21.79 -6.08 9.62
C GLU A 26 -21.32 -7.15 8.64
N GLY A 27 -20.01 -7.24 8.45
CA GLY A 27 -19.42 -8.13 7.46
C GLY A 27 -18.86 -9.43 8.04
N ASN A 28 -18.69 -10.41 7.15
CA ASN A 28 -18.07 -11.70 7.44
C ASN A 28 -16.59 -11.77 7.04
N ALA A 29 -16.02 -10.64 6.63
CA ALA A 29 -14.62 -10.52 6.23
C ALA A 29 -14.07 -9.13 6.60
N LEU A 30 -12.76 -9.02 6.77
CA LEU A 30 -12.07 -7.77 7.08
C LEU A 30 -11.91 -6.88 5.83
N LEU A 31 -11.94 -5.56 6.04
CA LEU A 31 -11.82 -4.56 4.99
C LEU A 31 -10.64 -3.62 5.22
N VAL A 32 -9.72 -3.58 4.29
CA VAL A 32 -8.68 -2.54 4.25
C VAL A 32 -9.28 -1.26 3.69
N THR A 33 -9.32 -0.23 4.54
CA THR A 33 -9.83 1.09 4.15
C THR A 33 -8.78 1.93 3.44
N TYR A 34 -9.23 2.93 2.68
CA TYR A 34 -8.37 3.95 2.08
C TYR A 34 -7.44 4.61 3.11
N ARG A 35 -7.98 4.96 4.30
CA ARG A 35 -7.24 5.65 5.35
C ARG A 35 -6.11 4.80 5.91
N ASN A 36 -6.32 3.48 6.06
CA ASN A 36 -5.27 2.59 6.53
C ASN A 36 -4.07 2.60 5.55
N ILE A 37 -4.32 2.51 4.24
CA ILE A 37 -3.27 2.57 3.21
C ILE A 37 -2.56 3.92 3.21
N PHE A 38 -3.33 5.00 3.23
CA PHE A 38 -2.81 6.36 3.10
C PHE A 38 -1.85 6.71 4.24
N ASN A 39 -2.25 6.40 5.48
CA ASN A 39 -1.53 6.81 6.68
C ASN A 39 -0.34 5.89 7.02
N ASN A 40 -0.35 4.64 6.56
CA ASN A 40 0.61 3.64 7.03
C ASN A 40 1.47 3.10 5.88
N PRO A 41 2.81 3.30 5.89
CA PRO A 41 3.73 2.66 4.94
C PRO A 41 3.69 1.13 4.98
N VAL A 42 3.55 0.57 6.17
CA VAL A 42 3.22 -0.84 6.42
C VAL A 42 1.78 -0.89 6.93
N LEU A 43 0.98 -1.77 6.35
CA LEU A 43 -0.45 -1.87 6.67
C LEU A 43 -0.63 -2.15 8.17
N ASN A 44 -1.45 -1.32 8.84
CA ASN A 44 -1.79 -1.55 10.23
C ASN A 44 -2.68 -2.80 10.35
N PRO A 45 -2.23 -3.85 11.07
CA PRO A 45 -2.98 -5.10 11.20
C PRO A 45 -4.23 -4.99 12.10
N ALA A 46 -4.38 -3.93 12.89
CA ALA A 46 -5.53 -3.69 13.75
C ALA A 46 -6.75 -3.22 12.94
N ILE A 47 -7.18 -4.04 11.98
CA ILE A 47 -8.30 -3.77 11.09
C ILE A 47 -9.61 -4.10 11.82
N LYS A 48 -10.55 -3.15 11.83
CA LYS A 48 -11.87 -3.30 12.47
C LYS A 48 -13.03 -3.18 11.48
N ASP A 49 -12.75 -2.58 10.32
CA ASP A 49 -13.79 -2.43 9.30
C ASP A 49 -14.06 -3.79 8.66
N THR A 50 -15.34 -4.07 8.38
CA THR A 50 -15.77 -5.34 7.81
C THR A 50 -16.57 -5.14 6.53
N VAL A 51 -16.75 -6.23 5.79
CA VAL A 51 -17.55 -6.27 4.56
C VAL A 51 -18.21 -7.63 4.41
N VAL A 52 -19.44 -7.65 3.91
CA VAL A 52 -20.13 -8.89 3.53
C VAL A 52 -19.63 -9.35 2.18
N VAL A 53 -19.11 -10.59 2.09
CA VAL A 53 -18.73 -11.24 0.84
C VAL A 53 -19.44 -12.59 0.75
N GLY A 54 -20.21 -12.78 -0.30
CA GLY A 54 -20.95 -14.02 -0.56
C GLY A 54 -20.01 -15.20 -0.84
N LYS A 55 -20.47 -16.42 -0.53
CA LYS A 55 -19.65 -17.64 -0.71
C LYS A 55 -19.19 -17.87 -2.16
N ASP A 56 -20.05 -17.53 -3.12
CA ASP A 56 -19.78 -17.71 -4.56
C ASP A 56 -19.29 -16.42 -5.23
N GLU A 57 -19.05 -15.37 -4.44
CA GLU A 57 -18.62 -14.08 -4.94
C GLU A 57 -17.12 -14.07 -5.19
N LYS A 58 -16.72 -13.81 -6.43
CA LYS A 58 -15.31 -13.72 -6.82
C LYS A 58 -14.77 -12.32 -6.54
N GLN A 59 -14.03 -12.18 -5.45
CA GLN A 59 -13.31 -10.96 -5.07
C GLN A 59 -11.83 -11.25 -4.89
N ASN A 60 -10.98 -10.24 -5.10
CA ASN A 60 -9.54 -10.39 -4.86
C ASN A 60 -9.24 -10.25 -3.37
N GLU A 61 -8.73 -11.31 -2.76
CA GLU A 61 -8.24 -11.29 -1.38
C GLU A 61 -6.87 -10.62 -1.30
N VAL A 62 -6.67 -9.85 -0.23
CA VAL A 62 -5.37 -9.28 0.13
C VAL A 62 -4.54 -10.33 0.83
N LEU A 63 -3.32 -10.55 0.37
CA LEU A 63 -2.40 -11.55 0.89
C LEU A 63 -1.13 -10.90 1.44
N TRP A 64 -0.36 -11.67 2.20
CA TRP A 64 0.99 -11.26 2.62
C TRP A 64 1.85 -10.90 1.40
N GLY A 65 2.59 -9.83 1.51
CA GLY A 65 3.47 -9.32 0.44
C GLY A 65 2.78 -8.44 -0.60
N ASP A 66 1.46 -8.29 -0.54
CA ASP A 66 0.76 -7.35 -1.43
C ASP A 66 1.14 -5.90 -1.11
N ILE A 67 1.24 -5.09 -2.14
CA ILE A 67 1.37 -3.64 -2.04
C ILE A 67 0.02 -3.03 -2.41
N LEU A 68 -0.62 -2.36 -1.46
CA LEU A 68 -1.93 -1.73 -1.63
C LEU A 68 -1.74 -0.27 -1.98
N ILE A 69 -2.51 0.26 -2.93
CA ILE A 69 -2.33 1.60 -3.49
C ILE A 69 -3.67 2.33 -3.53
N THR A 70 -3.69 3.59 -3.08
CA THR A 70 -4.88 4.44 -3.20
C THR A 70 -5.10 4.84 -4.66
N GLY A 71 -6.32 4.63 -5.16
CA GLY A 71 -6.66 4.89 -6.57
C GLY A 71 -6.95 6.35 -6.88
N SER A 72 -7.19 7.18 -5.86
CA SER A 72 -7.49 8.61 -6.04
C SER A 72 -7.12 9.42 -4.80
N SER A 73 -6.98 10.75 -4.96
CA SER A 73 -6.75 11.69 -3.85
C SER A 73 -7.27 13.08 -4.20
N GLU A 74 -7.26 14.00 -3.23
CA GLU A 74 -7.61 15.41 -3.40
C GLU A 74 -6.48 16.21 -4.06
N THR A 75 -5.24 15.73 -3.96
CA THR A 75 -4.07 16.34 -4.62
C THR A 75 -3.33 15.33 -5.50
N PRO A 76 -2.66 15.78 -6.59
CA PRO A 76 -1.84 14.89 -7.41
C PRO A 76 -0.66 14.30 -6.61
N ALA A 77 -0.13 15.05 -5.66
CA ALA A 77 1.00 14.64 -4.82
C ALA A 77 0.65 13.46 -3.92
N ASP A 78 -0.61 13.39 -3.46
CA ASP A 78 -1.10 12.35 -2.57
C ASP A 78 -1.71 11.14 -3.32
N ALA A 79 -1.94 11.26 -4.63
CA ALA A 79 -2.48 10.16 -5.42
C ALA A 79 -1.51 8.96 -5.45
N GLY A 80 -2.03 7.75 -5.37
CA GLY A 80 -1.23 6.54 -5.42
C GLY A 80 -0.33 6.32 -4.20
N MET A 81 -0.75 6.75 -3.01
CA MET A 81 -0.08 6.36 -1.76
C MET A 81 -0.15 4.86 -1.58
N SER A 82 0.92 4.27 -1.08
CA SER A 82 1.05 2.81 -0.97
C SER A 82 1.24 2.35 0.46
N SER A 83 0.84 1.11 0.74
CA SER A 83 1.05 0.41 2.00
C SER A 83 1.39 -1.05 1.70
N VAL A 84 2.37 -1.62 2.37
CA VAL A 84 2.78 -3.01 2.17
C VAL A 84 2.20 -3.90 3.26
N VAL A 85 1.72 -5.09 2.88
CA VAL A 85 1.16 -6.10 3.80
C VAL A 85 2.29 -7.02 4.27
N LEU A 86 2.74 -6.87 5.51
CA LEU A 86 3.83 -7.66 6.10
C LEU A 86 3.37 -8.59 7.24
N PHE A 87 2.06 -8.83 7.34
CA PHE A 87 1.48 -9.82 8.25
C PHE A 87 0.63 -10.82 7.46
N ASN A 88 0.47 -12.03 7.98
CA ASN A 88 -0.45 -13.01 7.40
C ASN A 88 -1.86 -12.76 7.95
N PRO A 89 -2.82 -12.35 7.10
CA PRO A 89 -4.20 -12.22 7.54
C PRO A 89 -4.73 -13.57 8.06
N GLN A 90 -5.32 -13.58 9.26
CA GLN A 90 -5.91 -14.78 9.84
C GLN A 90 -7.33 -15.02 9.32
N GLU A 91 -7.96 -13.97 8.84
CA GLU A 91 -9.30 -13.94 8.25
C GLU A 91 -9.20 -13.43 6.81
N LYS A 92 -10.24 -13.66 6.03
CA LYS A 92 -10.34 -13.11 4.68
C LYS A 92 -10.27 -11.59 4.74
N LEU A 93 -9.33 -11.03 4.01
CA LEU A 93 -9.06 -9.60 3.97
C LEU A 93 -9.29 -9.08 2.55
N TYR A 94 -10.10 -8.06 2.42
CA TYR A 94 -10.44 -7.44 1.14
C TYR A 94 -10.07 -5.98 1.10
N LEU A 95 -9.89 -5.47 -0.11
CA LEU A 95 -9.45 -4.11 -0.36
C LEU A 95 -10.62 -3.22 -0.77
N ASN A 96 -10.68 -2.02 -0.22
CA ASN A 96 -11.67 -1.01 -0.60
C ASN A 96 -11.68 -0.74 -2.13
N SER A 97 -12.86 -0.52 -2.71
CA SER A 97 -13.07 -0.32 -4.16
C SER A 97 -12.35 0.88 -4.76
N PHE A 98 -12.00 1.90 -3.95
CA PHE A 98 -11.23 3.08 -4.39
C PHE A 98 -9.72 2.84 -4.41
N CYS A 99 -9.30 1.63 -4.11
CA CYS A 99 -7.89 1.23 -4.05
C CYS A 99 -7.63 0.07 -5.02
N PHE A 100 -6.37 -0.21 -5.28
CA PHE A 100 -5.96 -1.38 -6.06
C PHE A 100 -4.71 -2.00 -5.42
N GLY A 101 -4.52 -3.29 -5.66
CA GLY A 101 -3.38 -4.03 -5.15
C GLY A 101 -2.37 -4.33 -6.26
N PHE A 102 -1.14 -4.53 -5.85
CA PHE A 102 -0.02 -4.97 -6.67
C PHE A 102 0.64 -6.16 -5.98
N ARG A 103 0.62 -7.31 -6.63
CA ARG A 103 1.18 -8.57 -6.13
C ARG A 103 2.40 -8.94 -6.94
N LEU A 104 3.52 -9.19 -6.28
CA LEU A 104 4.76 -9.61 -6.92
C LEU A 104 4.62 -11.01 -7.51
N ASN A 105 5.18 -11.23 -8.71
CA ASN A 105 5.19 -12.53 -9.37
C ASN A 105 6.22 -13.48 -8.74
N ASP A 106 7.36 -12.94 -8.31
CA ASP A 106 8.46 -13.70 -7.71
C ASP A 106 9.16 -12.88 -6.62
N MET A 107 9.08 -13.37 -5.39
CA MET A 107 9.74 -12.74 -4.23
C MET A 107 11.25 -13.02 -4.17
N ASN A 108 11.75 -13.91 -5.02
CA ASN A 108 13.20 -14.09 -5.22
C ASN A 108 13.78 -13.02 -6.16
N GLU A 109 12.94 -12.25 -6.85
CA GLU A 109 13.36 -11.12 -7.69
C GLU A 109 13.18 -9.78 -6.97
N ALA A 110 12.08 -9.61 -6.24
CA ALA A 110 11.73 -8.36 -5.56
C ALA A 110 11.14 -8.59 -4.18
N LEU A 111 11.59 -7.83 -3.17
CA LEU A 111 11.05 -7.88 -1.81
C LEU A 111 9.87 -6.91 -1.68
N PRO A 112 8.74 -7.34 -1.08
CA PRO A 112 7.58 -6.46 -0.83
C PRO A 112 7.95 -5.20 -0.03
N SER A 113 8.76 -5.33 1.03
CA SER A 113 9.22 -4.20 1.85
C SER A 113 10.08 -3.22 1.04
N TYR A 114 10.98 -3.72 0.17
CA TYR A 114 11.77 -2.87 -0.71
C TYR A 114 10.88 -2.05 -1.66
N ILE A 115 9.91 -2.71 -2.31
CA ILE A 115 8.95 -2.03 -3.19
C ILE A 115 8.09 -1.03 -2.40
N GLY A 116 7.68 -1.38 -1.18
CA GLY A 116 6.94 -0.47 -0.28
C GLY A 116 7.71 0.84 -0.02
N HIS A 117 8.97 0.76 0.39
CA HIS A 117 9.83 1.93 0.58
C HIS A 117 10.04 2.70 -0.72
N LEU A 118 10.29 1.98 -1.82
CA LEU A 118 10.57 2.58 -3.10
C LEU A 118 9.40 3.42 -3.64
N LEU A 119 8.16 2.90 -3.56
CA LEU A 119 6.95 3.61 -4.00
C LEU A 119 6.67 4.87 -3.17
N ARG A 120 7.22 4.96 -1.97
CA ARG A 120 7.14 6.15 -1.10
C ARG A 120 8.35 7.08 -1.22
N SER A 121 9.38 6.71 -1.97
CA SER A 121 10.55 7.57 -2.20
C SER A 121 10.18 8.79 -3.05
N THR A 122 10.86 9.91 -2.82
CA THR A 122 10.58 11.20 -3.50
C THR A 122 10.59 11.07 -5.03
N SER A 123 11.57 10.34 -5.58
CA SER A 123 11.69 10.17 -7.03
C SER A 123 10.54 9.38 -7.65
N ILE A 124 10.11 8.30 -6.99
CA ILE A 124 9.01 7.49 -7.49
C ILE A 124 7.67 8.16 -7.21
N ARG A 125 7.50 8.87 -6.08
CA ARG A 125 6.32 9.72 -5.82
C ARG A 125 6.12 10.75 -6.93
N ALA A 126 7.17 11.40 -7.38
CA ALA A 126 7.10 12.34 -8.51
C ALA A 126 6.67 11.65 -9.82
N ALA A 127 7.08 10.41 -10.07
CA ALA A 127 6.64 9.63 -11.22
C ALA A 127 5.16 9.20 -11.07
N ILE A 128 4.73 8.78 -9.89
CA ILE A 128 3.34 8.41 -9.59
C ILE A 128 2.40 9.61 -9.77
N SER A 129 2.76 10.78 -9.24
CA SER A 129 1.97 12.01 -9.37
C SER A 129 1.68 12.36 -10.84
N LYS A 130 2.63 12.12 -11.75
CA LYS A 130 2.44 12.32 -13.20
C LYS A 130 1.46 11.33 -13.84
N THR A 131 1.09 10.25 -13.17
CA THR A 131 0.07 9.32 -13.63
C THR A 131 -1.34 9.75 -13.22
N ALA A 132 -1.45 10.69 -12.29
CA ALA A 132 -2.72 11.19 -11.81
C ALA A 132 -3.36 12.18 -12.81
N PHE A 133 -4.67 12.14 -12.90
CA PHE A 133 -5.48 13.01 -13.77
C PHE A 133 -6.77 13.39 -13.05
N GLY A 134 -7.31 14.55 -13.38
CA GLY A 134 -8.53 15.10 -12.78
C GLY A 134 -8.35 16.57 -12.41
N VAL A 135 -9.38 17.18 -11.81
CA VAL A 135 -9.38 18.59 -11.43
C VAL A 135 -9.62 18.76 -9.92
N THR A 136 -10.77 18.28 -9.42
CA THR A 136 -11.12 18.30 -7.99
C THR A 136 -10.75 17.02 -7.27
N ARG A 137 -10.69 15.92 -7.99
CA ARG A 137 -10.24 14.61 -7.51
C ARG A 137 -9.31 14.00 -8.55
N PHE A 138 -8.13 13.66 -8.11
CA PHE A 138 -7.07 13.12 -8.95
C PHE A 138 -7.08 11.60 -8.88
N ASN A 139 -7.34 10.95 -10.01
CA ASN A 139 -7.37 9.50 -10.13
C ASN A 139 -6.05 8.99 -10.73
N VAL A 140 -5.55 7.88 -10.23
CA VAL A 140 -4.35 7.23 -10.77
C VAL A 140 -4.69 6.50 -12.05
N ASN A 141 -4.01 6.80 -13.14
CA ASN A 141 -4.07 6.00 -14.34
C ASN A 141 -3.23 4.73 -14.14
N ARG A 142 -3.91 3.59 -13.92
CA ARG A 142 -3.26 2.32 -13.59
C ARG A 142 -2.31 1.82 -14.67
N MET A 143 -2.59 2.07 -15.96
CA MET A 143 -1.70 1.66 -17.05
C MET A 143 -0.40 2.44 -17.01
N ARG A 144 -0.47 3.78 -16.84
CA ARG A 144 0.72 4.61 -16.68
C ARG A 144 1.48 4.28 -15.40
N PHE A 145 0.78 3.98 -14.30
CA PHE A 145 1.39 3.54 -13.06
C PHE A 145 2.16 2.22 -13.25
N ALA A 146 1.57 1.25 -13.96
CA ALA A 146 2.18 -0.03 -14.28
C ALA A 146 3.44 0.09 -15.17
N ASP A 147 3.54 1.18 -15.92
CA ASP A 147 4.69 1.50 -16.79
C ASP A 147 5.82 2.28 -16.06
N ILE A 148 5.64 2.65 -14.78
CA ILE A 148 6.70 3.30 -14.02
C ILE A 148 7.90 2.38 -13.93
N GLU A 149 9.07 2.92 -14.30
CA GLU A 149 10.35 2.24 -14.20
C GLU A 149 10.98 2.46 -12.84
N ILE A 150 11.32 1.37 -12.17
CA ILE A 150 11.94 1.36 -10.86
C ILE A 150 13.33 0.73 -10.90
N PRO A 151 14.26 1.16 -10.03
CA PRO A 151 15.52 0.44 -9.82
C PRO A 151 15.23 -0.90 -9.13
N LEU A 152 15.86 -1.97 -9.63
CA LEU A 152 15.74 -3.30 -9.05
C LEU A 152 17.15 -3.91 -8.89
N PRO A 153 17.82 -3.66 -7.77
CA PRO A 153 19.11 -4.27 -7.47
C PRO A 153 18.93 -5.75 -7.06
N PRO A 154 20.04 -6.53 -6.96
CA PRO A 154 19.99 -7.89 -6.42
C PRO A 154 19.36 -7.94 -5.01
N LEU A 155 18.79 -9.09 -4.65
CA LEU A 155 18.03 -9.26 -3.38
C LEU A 155 18.85 -8.92 -2.12
N ASN A 156 20.13 -9.26 -2.10
CA ASN A 156 20.99 -8.92 -0.96
C ASN A 156 21.07 -7.41 -0.74
N ILE A 157 21.16 -6.62 -1.81
CA ILE A 157 21.18 -5.15 -1.75
C ILE A 157 19.80 -4.62 -1.37
N GLN A 158 18.69 -5.23 -1.87
CA GLN A 158 17.33 -4.86 -1.44
C GLN A 158 17.17 -5.06 0.07
N LYS A 159 17.62 -6.21 0.62
CA LYS A 159 17.59 -6.51 2.06
C LYS A 159 18.38 -5.49 2.88
N GLU A 160 19.57 -5.13 2.42
CA GLU A 160 20.41 -4.13 3.09
C GLU A 160 19.73 -2.76 3.13
N ILE A 161 19.19 -2.30 1.99
CA ILE A 161 18.43 -1.04 1.92
C ILE A 161 17.24 -1.05 2.87
N VAL A 162 16.45 -2.12 2.88
CA VAL A 162 15.29 -2.27 3.78
C VAL A 162 15.74 -2.19 5.23
N SER A 163 16.77 -2.94 5.62
CA SER A 163 17.31 -2.94 6.99
C SER A 163 17.70 -1.55 7.47
N ILE A 164 18.38 -0.78 6.62
CA ILE A 164 18.77 0.60 6.92
C ILE A 164 17.54 1.49 7.10
N LEU A 165 16.59 1.45 6.16
CA LEU A 165 15.39 2.30 6.19
C LEU A 165 14.47 1.96 7.36
N ASP A 166 14.29 0.69 7.68
CA ASP A 166 13.50 0.24 8.83
C ASP A 166 14.13 0.69 10.16
N SER A 167 15.48 0.68 10.25
CA SER A 167 16.20 1.19 11.41
C SER A 167 15.96 2.68 11.62
N PHE A 168 15.99 3.48 10.55
CA PHE A 168 15.66 4.91 10.62
C PHE A 168 14.21 5.14 11.02
N THR A 169 13.27 4.38 10.44
CA THR A 169 11.84 4.48 10.79
C THR A 169 11.62 4.20 12.27
N SER A 170 12.21 3.12 12.80
CA SER A 170 12.14 2.78 14.21
C SER A 170 12.70 3.87 15.11
N LEU A 171 13.83 4.49 14.73
CA LEU A 171 14.43 5.60 15.48
C LEU A 171 13.50 6.82 15.51
N ILE A 172 12.93 7.20 14.37
CA ILE A 172 11.99 8.32 14.26
C ILE A 172 10.76 8.08 15.14
N ASP A 173 10.22 6.87 15.16
CA ASP A 173 9.04 6.54 15.97
C ASP A 173 9.34 6.60 17.46
N LYS A 174 10.51 6.12 17.91
CA LYS A 174 10.98 6.27 19.30
C LYS A 174 11.12 7.74 19.69
N MET A 175 11.72 8.56 18.83
CA MET A 175 11.86 10.00 19.09
C MET A 175 10.50 10.70 19.20
N LYS A 176 9.54 10.37 18.33
CA LYS A 176 8.16 10.91 18.42
C LYS A 176 7.50 10.54 19.74
N GLN A 177 7.60 9.28 20.17
CA GLN A 177 7.05 8.81 21.44
C GLN A 177 7.69 9.55 22.64
N GLU A 178 9.02 9.75 22.62
CA GLU A 178 9.71 10.49 23.67
C GLU A 178 9.25 11.96 23.74
N VAL A 179 9.10 12.62 22.60
CA VAL A 179 8.58 14.00 22.54
C VAL A 179 7.16 14.09 23.10
N GLU A 180 6.30 13.15 22.76
CA GLU A 180 4.93 13.08 23.29
C GLU A 180 4.90 12.86 24.82
N MET A 181 5.76 11.98 25.32
CA MET A 181 5.87 11.74 26.78
C MET A 181 6.35 12.99 27.51
N ARG A 182 7.36 13.69 26.98
CA ARG A 182 7.87 14.93 27.58
C ARG A 182 6.82 16.05 27.60
N LYS A 183 6.03 16.20 26.53
CA LYS A 183 4.92 17.16 26.52
C LYS A 183 3.91 16.91 27.64
N LYS A 184 3.49 15.64 27.83
CA LYS A 184 2.57 15.26 28.90
C LYS A 184 3.11 15.45 30.32
N GLN A 185 4.43 15.51 30.50
CA GLN A 185 5.06 15.78 31.80
C GLN A 185 5.14 17.29 32.13
N MET A 186 4.92 18.14 31.12
CA MET A 186 4.98 19.61 31.26
C MET A 186 3.61 20.25 31.43
N GLU A 187 2.52 19.46 31.23
CA GLU A 187 1.13 19.86 31.52
C GLU A 187 0.76 19.48 32.97
#